data_5341b83e5e3508daa89ec874e93a1876
#
_entry.id   5341b83e5e3508daa89ec874e93a1876
#
_cell.length_a   1.000
_cell.length_b   1.000
_cell.length_c   1.000
_cell.angle_alpha   90.00
_cell.angle_beta   90.00
_cell.angle_gamma   90.00
#
_symmetry.space_group_name_H-M   'P 1'
#
loop_
_entity.id
_entity.type
_entity.pdbx_description
1 polymer ?
#
loop_
_entity_poly.entity_id
_entity_poly.type
_entity_poly.pdbx_seq_one_letter_code
_entity_poly.pdbx_strand_id
1 'polypeptide(L)'
;MNSTQIQNNIVNALTAKDGGAARTIQSREGRLGPSDIGFCRNKAVLVSKGVQPTDNPPKWAAACGTALHTYIEDALSTSLGWLVGSQGDLKTTATLPSGAVISGTPDIVVPELNMVLDIKTVNGFAWTKKQGPSLSHRYQRHLYAMGLCQSGVLDSTSEVLVGNVYFDRSGAEPEPLVFVTPMEYDLTNEIDSWVSDVIYAVKHDEDSSRDIAPAVCEKICDFFTACRGGLESREEDIISDEYLIKVVDMYVEGRDLETTGKKLRADATTRLSNVNGITPTHQVRWVHINASEHRDSHDRLDVRVRR
;
A
#
# COMPACT_ATOMS: atom_id res chain seq x y z
N MET A 1 -1.83 13.71 -36.87
CA MET A 1 -1.78 12.92 -35.63
C MET A 1 -3.21 12.87 -35.08
N ASN A 2 -3.78 11.71 -34.83
CA ASN A 2 -5.13 11.58 -34.26
C ASN A 2 -5.05 11.56 -32.73
N SER A 3 -6.22 11.67 -32.06
CA SER A 3 -6.30 11.74 -30.57
C SER A 3 -5.62 10.55 -29.89
N THR A 4 -5.77 9.34 -30.43
CA THR A 4 -5.15 8.12 -29.89
C THR A 4 -3.64 8.16 -29.96
N GLN A 5 -3.07 8.67 -31.08
CA GLN A 5 -1.62 8.84 -31.22
C GLN A 5 -1.08 9.87 -30.22
N ILE A 6 -1.81 10.97 -30.02
CA ILE A 6 -1.42 11.99 -29.02
C ILE A 6 -1.44 11.38 -27.62
N GLN A 7 -2.52 10.66 -27.26
CA GLN A 7 -2.64 10.01 -25.97
C GLN A 7 -1.49 9.03 -25.73
N ASN A 8 -1.20 8.15 -26.69
CA ASN A 8 -0.12 7.18 -26.56
C ASN A 8 1.25 7.86 -26.40
N ASN A 9 1.51 8.93 -27.14
CA ASN A 9 2.77 9.68 -27.01
C ASN A 9 2.91 10.32 -25.63
N ILE A 10 1.84 10.86 -25.07
CA ILE A 10 1.83 11.42 -23.71
C ILE A 10 2.10 10.33 -22.68
N VAL A 11 1.39 9.22 -22.75
CA VAL A 11 1.58 8.08 -21.82
C VAL A 11 3.02 7.56 -21.89
N ASN A 12 3.56 7.36 -23.10
CA ASN A 12 4.93 6.89 -23.28
C ASN A 12 5.95 7.88 -22.70
N ALA A 13 5.76 9.19 -22.90
CA ALA A 13 6.64 10.21 -22.35
C ALA A 13 6.63 10.21 -20.80
N LEU A 14 5.45 10.09 -20.19
CA LEU A 14 5.31 10.01 -18.74
C LEU A 14 5.94 8.74 -18.18
N THR A 15 5.70 7.60 -18.81
CA THR A 15 6.30 6.32 -18.43
C THR A 15 7.83 6.35 -18.54
N ALA A 16 8.36 6.91 -19.60
CA ALA A 16 9.81 7.04 -19.80
C ALA A 16 10.47 7.93 -18.72
N LYS A 17 9.79 9.01 -18.31
CA LYS A 17 10.29 9.90 -17.25
C LYS A 17 10.31 9.24 -15.88
N ASP A 18 9.27 8.45 -15.56
CA ASP A 18 9.14 7.80 -14.24
C ASP A 18 10.10 6.61 -14.09
N GLY A 19 10.42 5.90 -15.17
CA GLY A 19 11.40 4.80 -15.21
C GLY A 19 11.01 3.55 -14.42
N GLY A 20 9.96 3.60 -13.58
CA GLY A 20 9.40 2.44 -12.86
C GLY A 20 10.42 1.56 -12.13
N ALA A 21 10.17 0.24 -12.11
CA ALA A 21 11.04 -0.76 -11.46
C ALA A 21 12.42 -0.88 -12.12
N ALA A 22 12.53 -0.66 -13.43
CA ALA A 22 13.82 -0.64 -14.13
C ALA A 22 14.74 0.46 -13.58
N ARG A 23 14.19 1.66 -13.30
CA ARG A 23 14.93 2.73 -12.64
C ARG A 23 15.37 2.34 -11.23
N THR A 24 14.52 1.68 -10.45
CA THR A 24 14.85 1.21 -9.11
C THR A 24 15.98 0.20 -9.14
N ILE A 25 15.93 -0.79 -10.04
CA ILE A 25 16.99 -1.79 -10.22
C ILE A 25 18.30 -1.10 -10.60
N GLN A 26 18.29 -0.23 -11.59
CA GLN A 26 19.47 0.48 -12.06
C GLN A 26 20.06 1.43 -11.02
N SER A 27 19.23 2.21 -10.33
CA SER A 27 19.68 3.22 -9.37
C SER A 27 20.15 2.64 -8.04
N ARG A 28 19.66 1.44 -7.67
CA ARG A 28 19.97 0.78 -6.39
C ARG A 28 20.86 -0.44 -6.51
N GLU A 29 21.27 -0.81 -7.72
CA GLU A 29 22.11 -1.99 -7.96
C GLU A 29 21.52 -3.27 -7.32
N GLY A 30 20.21 -3.44 -7.39
CA GLY A 30 19.48 -4.54 -6.76
C GLY A 30 19.32 -4.44 -5.24
N ARG A 31 19.77 -3.35 -4.58
CA ARG A 31 19.61 -3.17 -3.14
C ARG A 31 18.20 -2.73 -2.77
N LEU A 32 17.70 -3.26 -1.66
CA LEU A 32 16.41 -2.86 -1.12
C LEU A 32 16.46 -1.44 -0.53
N GLY A 33 15.40 -0.68 -0.75
CA GLY A 33 15.15 0.59 -0.07
C GLY A 33 14.00 0.47 0.93
N PRO A 34 13.85 1.43 1.85
CA PRO A 34 12.78 1.43 2.85
C PRO A 34 11.38 1.27 2.26
N SER A 35 11.11 1.82 1.08
CA SER A 35 9.82 1.74 0.39
C SER A 35 9.49 0.37 -0.21
N ASP A 36 10.48 -0.53 -0.33
CA ASP A 36 10.27 -1.88 -0.87
C ASP A 36 9.84 -2.87 0.23
N ILE A 37 10.18 -2.54 1.50
CA ILE A 37 10.02 -3.43 2.65
C ILE A 37 8.59 -3.35 3.19
N GLY A 38 8.02 -4.54 3.54
CA GLY A 38 6.65 -4.65 4.04
C GLY A 38 5.57 -4.62 2.96
N PHE A 39 5.95 -4.65 1.67
CA PHE A 39 5.00 -4.72 0.56
C PHE A 39 4.85 -6.15 0.02
N CYS A 40 5.83 -6.67 -0.70
CA CYS A 40 5.82 -8.03 -1.25
C CYS A 40 7.23 -8.61 -1.31
N ARG A 41 7.49 -9.69 -0.55
CA ARG A 41 8.79 -10.34 -0.48
C ARG A 41 9.26 -10.84 -1.84
N ASN A 42 8.38 -11.50 -2.59
CA ASN A 42 8.80 -12.02 -3.89
C ASN A 42 9.14 -10.92 -4.89
N LYS A 43 8.43 -9.79 -4.87
CA LYS A 43 8.83 -8.61 -5.67
C LYS A 43 10.22 -8.12 -5.25
N ALA A 44 10.49 -8.05 -3.95
CA ALA A 44 11.79 -7.65 -3.43
C ALA A 44 12.91 -8.60 -3.85
N VAL A 45 12.64 -9.92 -3.88
CA VAL A 45 13.56 -10.94 -4.41
C VAL A 45 13.87 -10.71 -5.89
N LEU A 46 12.83 -10.51 -6.72
CA LEU A 46 13.01 -10.28 -8.16
C LEU A 46 13.84 -9.00 -8.44
N VAL A 47 13.54 -7.92 -7.69
CA VAL A 47 14.31 -6.66 -7.77
C VAL A 47 15.78 -6.90 -7.37
N SER A 48 16.01 -7.61 -6.26
CA SER A 48 17.36 -7.88 -5.74
C SER A 48 18.17 -8.83 -6.67
N LYS A 49 17.51 -9.74 -7.36
CA LYS A 49 18.11 -10.59 -8.41
C LYS A 49 18.35 -9.85 -9.73
N GLY A 50 17.93 -8.60 -9.86
CA GLY A 50 18.05 -7.82 -11.09
C GLY A 50 17.16 -8.30 -12.23
N VAL A 51 16.08 -9.03 -11.92
CA VAL A 51 15.11 -9.48 -12.91
C VAL A 51 14.48 -8.27 -13.58
N GLN A 52 14.40 -8.28 -14.91
CA GLN A 52 13.79 -7.17 -15.64
C GLN A 52 12.27 -7.18 -15.50
N PRO A 53 11.64 -6.02 -15.35
CA PRO A 53 10.18 -5.92 -15.32
C PRO A 53 9.55 -6.47 -16.59
N THR A 54 8.53 -7.30 -16.46
CA THR A 54 7.78 -7.89 -17.59
C THR A 54 6.48 -7.13 -17.89
N ASP A 55 6.02 -6.32 -16.94
CA ASP A 55 4.74 -5.63 -17.01
C ASP A 55 4.95 -4.12 -16.89
N ASN A 56 4.00 -3.36 -17.45
CA ASN A 56 4.03 -1.90 -17.40
C ASN A 56 2.68 -1.36 -16.90
N PRO A 57 2.37 -1.52 -15.60
CA PRO A 57 1.14 -0.98 -15.05
C PRO A 57 1.08 0.55 -15.16
N PRO A 58 -0.13 1.16 -15.18
CA PRO A 58 -0.29 2.60 -15.29
C PRO A 58 0.48 3.36 -14.21
N LYS A 59 1.34 4.31 -14.60
CA LYS A 59 2.23 5.08 -13.71
C LYS A 59 1.69 6.45 -13.32
N TRP A 60 0.51 6.84 -13.81
CA TRP A 60 -0.02 8.18 -13.55
C TRP A 60 -0.12 8.52 -12.06
N ALA A 61 -0.59 7.57 -11.24
CA ALA A 61 -0.68 7.77 -9.80
C ALA A 61 0.69 8.02 -9.14
N ALA A 62 1.74 7.33 -9.61
CA ALA A 62 3.10 7.53 -9.13
C ALA A 62 3.64 8.89 -9.58
N ALA A 63 3.43 9.28 -10.85
CA ALA A 63 3.84 10.58 -11.38
C ALA A 63 3.19 11.75 -10.61
N CYS A 64 1.88 11.67 -10.35
CA CYS A 64 1.19 12.65 -9.49
C CYS A 64 1.77 12.66 -8.07
N GLY A 65 2.05 11.49 -7.51
CA GLY A 65 2.69 11.36 -6.21
C GLY A 65 4.01 12.11 -6.15
N THR A 66 4.91 11.85 -7.09
CA THR A 66 6.23 12.51 -7.16
C THR A 66 6.11 14.04 -7.30
N ALA A 67 5.20 14.53 -8.15
CA ALA A 67 4.99 15.96 -8.32
C ALA A 67 4.47 16.64 -7.04
N LEU A 68 3.52 16.01 -6.35
CA LEU A 68 2.99 16.51 -5.09
C LEU A 68 4.04 16.47 -3.97
N HIS A 69 4.85 15.41 -3.88
CA HIS A 69 5.96 15.35 -2.91
C HIS A 69 6.88 16.55 -3.05
N THR A 70 7.37 16.81 -4.26
CA THR A 70 8.27 17.95 -4.52
C THR A 70 7.65 19.29 -4.11
N TYR A 71 6.38 19.50 -4.46
CA TYR A 71 5.66 20.73 -4.09
C TYR A 71 5.48 20.88 -2.58
N ILE A 72 5.11 19.81 -1.89
CA ILE A 72 4.88 19.81 -0.44
C ILE A 72 6.19 20.02 0.31
N GLU A 73 7.26 19.32 -0.08
CA GLU A 73 8.57 19.46 0.52
C GLU A 73 9.11 20.90 0.38
N ASP A 74 8.99 21.50 -0.81
CA ASP A 74 9.38 22.89 -1.04
C ASP A 74 8.59 23.86 -0.15
N ALA A 75 7.28 23.70 -0.06
CA ALA A 75 6.43 24.52 0.78
C ALA A 75 6.78 24.41 2.28
N LEU A 76 7.01 23.18 2.79
CA LEU A 76 7.35 22.95 4.18
C LEU A 76 8.74 23.47 4.54
N SER A 77 9.73 23.26 3.67
CA SER A 77 11.07 23.79 3.86
C SER A 77 11.08 25.31 3.88
N THR A 78 10.41 25.94 2.90
CA THR A 78 10.37 27.41 2.78
C THR A 78 9.61 28.06 3.93
N SER A 79 8.48 27.50 4.34
CA SER A 79 7.57 28.13 5.31
C SER A 79 7.88 27.77 6.75
N LEU A 80 8.37 26.55 7.02
CA LEU A 80 8.61 26.03 8.38
C LEU A 80 10.09 25.78 8.69
N GLY A 81 10.97 25.86 7.69
CA GLY A 81 12.39 25.54 7.84
C GLY A 81 12.68 24.06 8.13
N TRP A 82 11.73 23.16 7.86
CA TRP A 82 11.91 21.73 8.06
C TRP A 82 12.91 21.16 7.06
N LEU A 83 13.68 20.16 7.50
CA LEU A 83 14.61 19.46 6.62
C LEU A 83 13.83 18.53 5.70
N VAL A 84 14.06 18.62 4.41
CA VAL A 84 13.32 17.83 3.39
C VAL A 84 14.27 17.03 2.49
N GLY A 85 13.84 15.85 2.09
CA GLY A 85 14.64 14.90 1.32
C GLY A 85 15.10 15.41 -0.04
N SER A 86 14.31 16.27 -0.69
CA SER A 86 14.65 16.86 -2.00
C SER A 86 15.83 17.81 -1.97
N GLN A 87 16.23 18.34 -0.81
CA GLN A 87 17.35 19.27 -0.65
C GLN A 87 18.73 18.60 -0.44
N GLY A 88 18.79 17.26 -0.52
CA GLY A 88 20.03 16.56 -0.88
C GLY A 88 20.79 15.85 0.23
N ASP A 89 20.71 16.24 1.50
CA ASP A 89 21.62 15.72 2.54
C ASP A 89 20.99 14.76 3.59
N LEU A 90 19.71 14.42 3.41
CA LEU A 90 19.00 13.56 4.38
C LEU A 90 19.14 12.05 4.13
N LYS A 91 20.10 11.63 3.28
CA LYS A 91 20.32 10.20 3.09
C LYS A 91 20.67 9.54 4.42
N THR A 92 19.87 8.58 4.82
CA THR A 92 20.10 7.81 6.04
C THR A 92 20.26 6.33 5.74
N THR A 93 20.89 5.62 6.67
CA THR A 93 21.19 4.19 6.56
C THR A 93 20.86 3.52 7.88
N ALA A 94 19.94 2.56 7.85
CA ALA A 94 19.58 1.73 8.98
C ALA A 94 20.33 0.40 8.89
N THR A 95 21.02 0.03 9.97
CA THR A 95 21.62 -1.29 10.14
C THR A 95 20.71 -2.13 11.03
N LEU A 96 20.16 -3.21 10.48
CA LEU A 96 19.28 -4.14 11.16
C LEU A 96 20.05 -5.11 12.06
N PRO A 97 19.40 -5.80 13.03
CA PRO A 97 20.06 -6.77 13.92
C PRO A 97 20.81 -7.90 13.18
N SER A 98 20.30 -8.35 12.04
CA SER A 98 20.96 -9.33 11.16
C SER A 98 22.24 -8.82 10.49
N GLY A 99 22.52 -7.52 10.58
CA GLY A 99 23.59 -6.84 9.85
C GLY A 99 23.17 -6.35 8.46
N ALA A 100 21.92 -6.57 8.05
CA ALA A 100 21.42 -6.03 6.79
C ALA A 100 21.36 -4.49 6.83
N VAL A 101 21.76 -3.86 5.72
CA VAL A 101 21.90 -2.40 5.61
C VAL A 101 20.87 -1.87 4.62
N ILE A 102 19.99 -1.01 5.09
CA ILE A 102 18.93 -0.41 4.29
C ILE A 102 19.15 1.11 4.22
N SER A 103 19.34 1.64 3.02
CA SER A 103 19.56 3.07 2.81
C SER A 103 18.38 3.71 2.09
N GLY A 104 18.06 4.93 2.47
CA GLY A 104 17.01 5.72 1.82
C GLY A 104 17.07 7.18 2.23
N THR A 105 16.15 7.98 1.71
CA THR A 105 16.01 9.39 2.01
C THR A 105 14.62 9.61 2.60
N PRO A 106 14.47 10.05 3.86
CA PRO A 106 13.18 10.43 4.44
C PRO A 106 12.66 11.70 3.77
N ASP A 107 11.35 11.82 3.68
CA ASP A 107 10.74 13.00 3.06
C ASP A 107 10.91 14.24 3.94
N ILE A 108 10.71 14.11 5.26
CA ILE A 108 10.78 15.22 6.21
C ILE A 108 11.46 14.76 7.50
N VAL A 109 12.37 15.58 8.02
CA VAL A 109 12.98 15.42 9.34
C VAL A 109 12.84 16.73 10.13
N VAL A 110 12.39 16.64 11.36
CA VAL A 110 12.23 17.78 12.28
C VAL A 110 13.00 17.46 13.56
N PRO A 111 14.32 17.75 13.60
CA PRO A 111 15.18 17.37 14.71
C PRO A 111 14.73 17.98 16.04
N GLU A 112 14.22 19.21 16.04
CA GLU A 112 13.73 19.92 17.23
C GLU A 112 12.57 19.22 17.90
N LEU A 113 11.79 18.44 17.15
CA LEU A 113 10.70 17.59 17.65
C LEU A 113 11.08 16.13 17.77
N ASN A 114 12.34 15.79 17.51
CA ASN A 114 12.84 14.41 17.43
C ASN A 114 11.95 13.53 16.55
N MET A 115 11.60 14.01 15.34
CA MET A 115 10.54 13.47 14.51
C MET A 115 10.97 13.25 13.06
N VAL A 116 10.49 12.15 12.46
CA VAL A 116 10.55 11.90 11.00
C VAL A 116 9.15 11.65 10.44
N LEU A 117 8.86 12.25 9.29
CA LEU A 117 7.58 12.09 8.60
C LEU A 117 7.81 11.60 7.16
N ASP A 118 6.90 10.77 6.69
CA ASP A 118 6.87 10.21 5.35
C ASP A 118 5.57 10.63 4.66
N ILE A 119 5.69 11.26 3.50
CA ILE A 119 4.57 11.79 2.73
C ILE A 119 3.99 10.68 1.85
N LYS A 120 2.68 10.60 1.81
CA LYS A 120 1.94 9.67 0.96
C LYS A 120 0.80 10.36 0.25
N THR A 121 0.59 10.01 -1.02
CA THR A 121 -0.57 10.48 -1.77
C THR A 121 -1.54 9.32 -2.02
N VAL A 122 -2.81 9.55 -1.74
CA VAL A 122 -3.89 8.55 -1.89
C VAL A 122 -5.05 9.12 -2.72
N ASN A 123 -5.98 8.28 -3.09
CA ASN A 123 -7.21 8.69 -3.75
C ASN A 123 -8.37 8.57 -2.75
N GLY A 124 -8.57 9.63 -1.96
CA GLY A 124 -9.51 9.68 -0.84
C GLY A 124 -8.99 9.00 0.43
N PHE A 125 -9.50 9.44 1.60
CA PHE A 125 -9.03 8.97 2.91
C PHE A 125 -9.86 7.85 3.53
N ALA A 126 -10.95 7.41 2.92
CA ALA A 126 -11.90 6.46 3.53
C ALA A 126 -11.23 5.17 4.03
N TRP A 127 -10.34 4.61 3.23
CA TRP A 127 -9.58 3.42 3.61
C TRP A 127 -8.57 3.73 4.73
N THR A 128 -7.77 4.78 4.56
CA THR A 128 -6.70 5.15 5.48
C THR A 128 -7.25 5.59 6.86
N LYS A 129 -8.38 6.32 6.88
CA LYS A 129 -9.09 6.65 8.14
C LYS A 129 -9.56 5.40 8.89
N LYS A 130 -9.95 4.34 8.17
CA LYS A 130 -10.46 3.10 8.77
C LYS A 130 -9.35 2.15 9.22
N GLN A 131 -8.28 2.00 8.44
CA GLN A 131 -7.24 0.98 8.64
C GLN A 131 -5.94 1.55 9.22
N GLY A 132 -5.76 2.88 9.19
CA GLY A 132 -4.48 3.51 9.50
C GLY A 132 -3.43 3.30 8.39
N PRO A 133 -2.18 3.67 8.68
CA PRO A 133 -1.04 3.45 7.77
C PRO A 133 -0.84 1.97 7.47
N SER A 134 -0.55 1.65 6.19
CA SER A 134 -0.22 0.28 5.79
C SER A 134 1.08 -0.19 6.45
N LEU A 135 1.27 -1.52 6.49
CA LEU A 135 2.49 -2.11 7.06
C LEU A 135 3.75 -1.57 6.40
N SER A 136 3.77 -1.48 5.06
CA SER A 136 4.92 -0.94 4.33
C SER A 136 5.22 0.52 4.68
N HIS A 137 4.20 1.37 4.88
CA HIS A 137 4.40 2.75 5.31
C HIS A 137 4.93 2.83 6.75
N ARG A 138 4.43 1.96 7.65
CA ARG A 138 4.94 1.87 9.03
C ARG A 138 6.40 1.43 9.05
N TYR A 139 6.77 0.41 8.27
CA TYR A 139 8.14 -0.07 8.16
C TYR A 139 9.06 0.99 7.55
N GLN A 140 8.63 1.69 6.52
CA GLN A 140 9.41 2.71 5.86
C GLN A 140 9.79 3.85 6.82
N ARG A 141 8.81 4.45 7.52
CA ARG A 141 9.08 5.52 8.49
C ARG A 141 9.94 5.07 9.66
N HIS A 142 9.77 3.80 10.09
CA HIS A 142 10.56 3.20 11.17
C HIS A 142 12.02 3.03 10.76
N LEU A 143 12.29 2.54 9.56
CA LEU A 143 13.65 2.43 9.02
C LEU A 143 14.35 3.78 8.90
N TYR A 144 13.61 4.82 8.49
CA TYR A 144 14.15 6.18 8.49
C TYR A 144 14.53 6.64 9.90
N ALA A 145 13.63 6.50 10.87
CA ALA A 145 13.88 6.87 12.25
C ALA A 145 15.10 6.12 12.81
N MET A 146 15.17 4.80 12.60
CA MET A 146 16.29 3.99 13.06
C MET A 146 17.62 4.46 12.48
N GLY A 147 17.69 4.71 11.17
CA GLY A 147 18.91 5.20 10.54
C GLY A 147 19.32 6.61 11.02
N LEU A 148 18.35 7.50 11.26
CA LEU A 148 18.58 8.83 11.80
C LEU A 148 19.06 8.78 13.25
N CYS A 149 18.53 7.87 14.07
CA CYS A 149 19.04 7.61 15.42
C CYS A 149 20.47 7.05 15.40
N GLN A 150 20.75 6.08 14.55
CA GLN A 150 22.09 5.48 14.41
C GLN A 150 23.14 6.48 13.92
N SER A 151 22.73 7.50 13.14
CA SER A 151 23.62 8.59 12.69
C SER A 151 23.70 9.76 13.66
N GLY A 152 22.89 9.77 14.73
CA GLY A 152 22.86 10.85 15.72
C GLY A 152 22.12 12.12 15.28
N VAL A 153 21.34 12.06 14.18
CA VAL A 153 20.47 13.17 13.74
C VAL A 153 19.24 13.26 14.63
N LEU A 154 18.68 12.12 15.04
CA LEU A 154 17.64 12.02 16.07
C LEU A 154 18.23 11.48 17.36
N ASP A 155 17.73 11.97 18.49
CA ASP A 155 18.15 11.54 19.82
C ASP A 155 17.41 10.26 20.24
N SER A 156 18.13 9.14 20.20
CA SER A 156 17.61 7.83 20.61
C SER A 156 17.41 7.67 22.12
N THR A 157 17.88 8.64 22.95
CA THR A 157 17.69 8.63 24.41
C THR A 157 16.38 9.28 24.83
N SER A 158 15.74 9.99 23.92
CA SER A 158 14.44 10.65 24.07
C SER A 158 13.38 9.94 23.23
N GLU A 159 12.11 10.27 23.43
CA GLU A 159 11.02 9.76 22.59
C GLU A 159 11.22 10.19 21.14
N VAL A 160 11.31 9.24 20.23
CA VAL A 160 11.38 9.48 18.79
C VAL A 160 9.98 9.36 18.19
N LEU A 161 9.54 10.38 17.48
CA LEU A 161 8.24 10.40 16.81
C LEU A 161 8.38 9.99 15.33
N VAL A 162 7.48 9.14 14.88
CA VAL A 162 7.41 8.69 13.49
C VAL A 162 6.01 8.90 12.93
N GLY A 163 5.91 9.42 11.71
CA GLY A 163 4.60 9.72 11.15
C GLY A 163 4.46 9.47 9.65
N ASN A 164 3.20 9.32 9.23
CA ASN A 164 2.81 9.38 7.83
C ASN A 164 1.84 10.55 7.64
N VAL A 165 2.06 11.34 6.60
CA VAL A 165 1.21 12.46 6.20
C VAL A 165 0.60 12.11 4.84
N TYR A 166 -0.72 11.93 4.81
CA TYR A 166 -1.46 11.56 3.61
C TYR A 166 -2.11 12.78 2.98
N PHE A 167 -1.92 12.94 1.69
CA PHE A 167 -2.59 13.95 0.88
C PHE A 167 -3.54 13.28 -0.11
N ASP A 168 -4.76 13.81 -0.22
CA ASP A 168 -5.73 13.35 -1.19
C ASP A 168 -5.47 14.00 -2.55
N ARG A 169 -4.95 13.21 -3.51
CA ARG A 169 -4.70 13.70 -4.87
C ARG A 169 -5.98 13.93 -5.70
N SER A 170 -7.16 13.53 -5.21
CA SER A 170 -8.43 13.87 -5.85
C SER A 170 -8.88 15.30 -5.54
N GLY A 171 -8.34 15.90 -4.47
CA GLY A 171 -8.72 17.22 -4.00
C GLY A 171 -10.05 17.28 -3.23
N ALA A 172 -10.70 16.14 -3.01
CA ALA A 172 -11.95 16.08 -2.25
C ALA A 172 -11.74 16.34 -0.74
N GLU A 173 -10.57 15.98 -0.22
CA GLU A 173 -10.18 16.21 1.17
C GLU A 173 -9.01 17.21 1.19
N PRO A 174 -9.27 18.50 1.46
CA PRO A 174 -8.25 19.56 1.30
C PRO A 174 -7.19 19.55 2.41
N GLU A 175 -7.50 19.00 3.57
CA GLU A 175 -6.58 18.92 4.71
C GLU A 175 -5.84 17.57 4.72
N PRO A 176 -4.53 17.56 5.06
CA PRO A 176 -3.79 16.31 5.15
C PRO A 176 -4.27 15.45 6.32
N LEU A 177 -4.29 14.14 6.13
CA LEU A 177 -4.55 13.17 7.19
C LEU A 177 -3.21 12.73 7.80
N VAL A 178 -3.01 13.03 9.08
CA VAL A 178 -1.72 12.86 9.77
C VAL A 178 -1.82 11.76 10.83
N PHE A 179 -0.86 10.83 10.80
CA PHE A 179 -0.65 9.82 11.83
C PHE A 179 0.76 10.00 12.38
N VAL A 180 0.88 10.37 13.65
CA VAL A 180 2.16 10.47 14.37
C VAL A 180 2.05 9.62 15.63
N THR A 181 3.05 8.79 15.86
CA THR A 181 3.14 7.91 17.03
C THR A 181 4.59 7.87 17.53
N PRO A 182 4.83 7.50 18.77
CA PRO A 182 6.16 7.07 19.19
C PRO A 182 6.69 5.94 18.30
N MET A 183 8.01 5.87 18.14
CA MET A 183 8.67 4.80 17.43
C MET A 183 8.43 3.44 18.11
N GLU A 184 7.92 2.48 17.36
CA GLU A 184 7.61 1.14 17.85
C GLU A 184 8.84 0.23 17.72
N TYR A 185 9.66 0.14 18.74
CA TYR A 185 10.95 -0.61 18.69
C TYR A 185 10.77 -2.10 18.35
N ASP A 186 9.64 -2.70 18.69
CA ASP A 186 9.34 -4.11 18.38
C ASP A 186 9.26 -4.36 16.86
N LEU A 187 8.90 -3.34 16.07
CA LEU A 187 8.89 -3.43 14.59
C LEU A 187 10.29 -3.72 14.01
N THR A 188 11.37 -3.40 14.73
CA THR A 188 12.73 -3.68 14.26
C THR A 188 12.91 -5.17 13.97
N ASN A 189 12.43 -6.04 14.86
CA ASN A 189 12.54 -7.49 14.70
C ASN A 189 11.65 -8.01 13.55
N GLU A 190 10.47 -7.44 13.38
CA GLU A 190 9.57 -7.80 12.27
C GLU A 190 10.18 -7.41 10.92
N ILE A 191 10.74 -6.20 10.83
CA ILE A 191 11.43 -5.69 9.65
C ILE A 191 12.65 -6.57 9.35
N ASP A 192 13.45 -6.89 10.36
CA ASP A 192 14.64 -7.71 10.21
C ASP A 192 14.32 -9.13 9.72
N SER A 193 13.26 -9.74 10.25
CA SER A 193 12.76 -11.03 9.78
C SER A 193 12.31 -10.95 8.32
N TRP A 194 11.53 -9.92 7.96
CA TRP A 194 11.07 -9.72 6.59
C TRP A 194 12.22 -9.56 5.59
N VAL A 195 13.24 -8.78 5.96
CA VAL A 195 14.43 -8.55 5.14
C VAL A 195 15.28 -9.82 5.05
N SER A 196 15.43 -10.55 6.16
CA SER A 196 16.17 -11.82 6.21
C SER A 196 15.54 -12.90 5.30
N ASP A 197 14.20 -12.99 5.24
CA ASP A 197 13.48 -13.88 4.33
C ASP A 197 13.83 -13.57 2.86
N VAL A 198 13.89 -12.29 2.49
CA VAL A 198 14.25 -11.86 1.13
C VAL A 198 15.72 -12.19 0.83
N ILE A 199 16.63 -11.87 1.74
CA ILE A 199 18.06 -12.15 1.58
C ILE A 199 18.29 -13.66 1.45
N TYR A 200 17.62 -14.46 2.26
CA TYR A 200 17.68 -15.91 2.19
C TYR A 200 17.25 -16.44 0.80
N ALA A 201 16.09 -16.01 0.33
CA ALA A 201 15.54 -16.41 -0.96
C ALA A 201 16.45 -15.99 -2.13
N VAL A 202 17.04 -14.79 -2.07
CA VAL A 202 18.01 -14.32 -3.08
C VAL A 202 19.26 -15.21 -3.08
N LYS A 203 19.80 -15.51 -1.89
CA LYS A 203 21.03 -16.32 -1.73
C LYS A 203 20.85 -17.75 -2.21
N HIS A 204 19.68 -18.34 -2.04
CA HIS A 204 19.40 -19.74 -2.42
C HIS A 204 18.74 -19.87 -3.79
N ASP A 205 18.57 -18.75 -4.50
CA ASP A 205 17.88 -18.69 -5.80
C ASP A 205 16.43 -19.21 -5.75
N GLU A 206 15.75 -18.94 -4.65
CA GLU A 206 14.37 -19.36 -4.40
C GLU A 206 13.39 -18.19 -4.58
N ASP A 207 12.12 -18.52 -4.73
CA ASP A 207 11.00 -17.58 -4.60
C ASP A 207 10.72 -17.33 -3.10
N SER A 208 10.10 -16.19 -2.80
CA SER A 208 9.60 -15.90 -1.47
C SER A 208 8.08 -15.69 -1.48
N SER A 209 7.51 -15.34 -0.32
CA SER A 209 6.07 -15.12 -0.17
C SER A 209 5.53 -14.05 -1.13
N ARG A 210 4.42 -14.37 -1.78
CA ARG A 210 3.64 -13.47 -2.62
C ARG A 210 2.59 -12.76 -1.78
N ASP A 211 3.01 -11.78 -0.98
CA ASP A 211 2.21 -11.17 0.10
C ASP A 211 0.99 -10.37 -0.41
N ILE A 212 0.91 -10.09 -1.70
CA ILE A 212 -0.17 -9.29 -2.31
C ILE A 212 -1.10 -10.19 -3.12
N ALA A 213 -2.40 -9.96 -2.98
CA ALA A 213 -3.42 -10.71 -3.74
C ALA A 213 -3.24 -10.56 -5.25
N PRO A 214 -3.45 -11.62 -6.05
CA PRO A 214 -3.25 -11.61 -7.51
C PRO A 214 -3.94 -10.45 -8.24
N ALA A 215 -5.21 -10.20 -7.94
CA ALA A 215 -6.00 -9.13 -8.56
C ALA A 215 -5.48 -7.71 -8.26
N VAL A 216 -4.72 -7.54 -7.18
CA VAL A 216 -4.03 -6.27 -6.88
C VAL A 216 -2.69 -6.23 -7.61
N CYS A 217 -1.92 -7.33 -7.57
CA CYS A 217 -0.64 -7.44 -8.27
C CYS A 217 -0.77 -7.11 -9.76
N GLU A 218 -1.75 -7.68 -10.44
CA GLU A 218 -2.03 -7.45 -11.87
C GLU A 218 -2.12 -5.95 -12.22
N LYS A 219 -2.65 -5.14 -11.31
CA LYS A 219 -2.87 -3.71 -11.54
C LYS A 219 -1.66 -2.82 -11.24
N ILE A 220 -0.76 -3.29 -10.38
CA ILE A 220 0.28 -2.41 -9.80
C ILE A 220 1.70 -2.97 -9.82
N CYS A 221 1.88 -4.26 -10.14
CA CYS A 221 3.19 -4.91 -10.06
C CYS A 221 3.86 -4.99 -11.42
N ASP A 222 5.06 -4.46 -11.52
CA ASP A 222 5.88 -4.53 -12.74
C ASP A 222 6.40 -5.95 -13.05
N PHE A 223 6.19 -6.90 -12.15
CA PHE A 223 6.67 -8.29 -12.25
C PHE A 223 5.53 -9.30 -12.21
N PHE A 224 4.29 -8.90 -12.51
CA PHE A 224 3.15 -9.80 -12.38
C PHE A 224 3.32 -11.04 -13.24
N THR A 225 3.64 -10.87 -14.52
CA THR A 225 3.85 -11.97 -15.46
C THR A 225 5.06 -12.84 -15.08
N ALA A 226 6.20 -12.25 -14.73
CA ALA A 226 7.38 -12.98 -14.29
C ALA A 226 7.13 -13.79 -13.01
N CYS A 227 6.36 -13.22 -12.08
CA CYS A 227 6.09 -13.81 -10.76
C CYS A 227 4.98 -14.86 -10.78
N ARG A 228 3.94 -14.67 -11.61
CA ARG A 228 2.72 -15.50 -11.60
C ARG A 228 2.36 -16.13 -12.94
N GLY A 229 3.21 -15.91 -13.95
CA GLY A 229 3.09 -16.55 -15.26
C GLY A 229 2.04 -15.97 -16.19
N GLY A 230 1.60 -14.72 -15.95
CA GLY A 230 0.49 -14.10 -16.73
C GLY A 230 -0.86 -14.82 -16.53
N LEU A 231 -1.94 -14.10 -16.80
CA LEU A 231 -3.29 -14.71 -16.81
C LEU A 231 -3.65 -15.37 -18.13
N GLU A 232 -2.74 -15.33 -19.11
CA GLU A 232 -2.93 -16.15 -20.30
C GLU A 232 -2.93 -17.60 -19.83
N SER A 233 -4.17 -18.10 -19.78
CA SER A 233 -4.52 -19.41 -19.29
C SER A 233 -3.52 -20.46 -19.79
N ARG A 234 -2.79 -21.00 -18.88
CA ARG A 234 -2.30 -22.36 -19.01
C ARG A 234 -3.50 -23.27 -18.81
N GLU A 235 -4.50 -23.16 -19.71
CA GLU A 235 -5.72 -23.96 -19.69
C GLU A 235 -5.43 -25.46 -19.66
N GLU A 236 -4.16 -25.82 -19.94
CA GLU A 236 -3.69 -27.20 -20.03
C GLU A 236 -2.93 -27.69 -18.78
N ASP A 237 -2.57 -26.79 -17.86
CA ASP A 237 -1.89 -27.19 -16.61
C ASP A 237 -2.91 -27.75 -15.61
N ILE A 238 -2.99 -29.06 -15.52
CA ILE A 238 -3.86 -29.74 -14.54
C ILE A 238 -3.25 -29.54 -13.14
N ILE A 239 -4.01 -28.92 -12.25
CA ILE A 239 -3.66 -28.86 -10.83
C ILE A 239 -3.83 -30.26 -10.24
N SER A 240 -2.74 -30.96 -9.97
CA SER A 240 -2.72 -32.31 -9.41
C SER A 240 -2.42 -32.34 -7.90
N ASP A 241 -2.05 -31.21 -7.30
CA ASP A 241 -1.85 -31.10 -5.86
C ASP A 241 -3.17 -31.18 -5.11
N GLU A 242 -3.33 -32.20 -4.29
CA GLU A 242 -4.58 -32.47 -3.54
C GLU A 242 -4.96 -31.35 -2.57
N TYR A 243 -3.98 -30.65 -2.01
CA TYR A 243 -4.25 -29.51 -1.12
C TYR A 243 -4.79 -28.33 -1.92
N LEU A 244 -4.18 -28.00 -3.07
CA LEU A 244 -4.67 -26.92 -3.93
C LEU A 244 -6.06 -27.22 -4.51
N ILE A 245 -6.35 -28.47 -4.87
CA ILE A 245 -7.69 -28.90 -5.31
C ILE A 245 -8.71 -28.57 -4.23
N LYS A 246 -8.46 -28.97 -2.97
CA LYS A 246 -9.34 -28.65 -1.84
C LYS A 246 -9.51 -27.14 -1.63
N VAL A 247 -8.46 -26.36 -1.81
CA VAL A 247 -8.55 -24.89 -1.70
C VAL A 247 -9.42 -24.30 -2.82
N VAL A 248 -9.33 -24.83 -4.04
CA VAL A 248 -10.22 -24.44 -5.16
C VAL A 248 -11.67 -24.78 -4.83
N ASP A 249 -11.93 -25.99 -4.32
CA ASP A 249 -13.30 -26.41 -3.94
C ASP A 249 -13.87 -25.51 -2.84
N MET A 250 -13.09 -25.19 -1.81
CA MET A 250 -13.47 -24.24 -0.75
C MET A 250 -13.79 -22.84 -1.33
N TYR A 251 -13.02 -22.36 -2.29
CA TYR A 251 -13.28 -21.08 -2.95
C TYR A 251 -14.61 -21.09 -3.71
N VAL A 252 -14.87 -22.16 -4.49
CA VAL A 252 -16.12 -22.32 -5.25
C VAL A 252 -17.32 -22.37 -4.31
N GLU A 253 -17.25 -23.19 -3.25
CA GLU A 253 -18.31 -23.27 -2.23
C GLU A 253 -18.56 -21.91 -1.57
N GLY A 254 -17.53 -21.20 -1.14
CA GLY A 254 -17.63 -19.88 -0.53
C GLY A 254 -18.30 -18.84 -1.46
N ARG A 255 -17.96 -18.85 -2.74
CA ARG A 255 -18.58 -18.01 -3.77
C ARG A 255 -20.06 -18.32 -3.96
N ASP A 256 -20.42 -19.58 -3.98
CA ASP A 256 -21.79 -20.03 -4.18
C ASP A 256 -22.68 -19.71 -2.95
N LEU A 257 -22.12 -19.86 -1.74
CA LEU A 257 -22.75 -19.42 -0.49
C LEU A 257 -22.96 -17.90 -0.47
N GLU A 258 -21.97 -17.11 -0.89
CA GLU A 258 -22.09 -15.65 -1.00
C GLU A 258 -23.21 -15.26 -1.97
N THR A 259 -23.25 -15.89 -3.15
CA THR A 259 -24.27 -15.65 -4.17
C THR A 259 -25.67 -16.00 -3.65
N THR A 260 -25.81 -17.14 -2.98
CA THR A 260 -27.06 -17.57 -2.35
C THR A 260 -27.46 -16.61 -1.24
N GLY A 261 -26.54 -16.23 -0.38
CA GLY A 261 -26.77 -15.27 0.70
C GLY A 261 -27.21 -13.89 0.19
N LYS A 262 -26.61 -13.40 -0.91
CA LYS A 262 -27.05 -12.16 -1.56
C LYS A 262 -28.49 -12.25 -2.07
N LYS A 263 -28.87 -13.36 -2.71
CA LYS A 263 -30.23 -13.58 -3.21
C LYS A 263 -31.26 -13.65 -2.07
N LEU A 264 -30.96 -14.43 -1.02
CA LEU A 264 -31.84 -14.53 0.15
C LEU A 264 -32.03 -13.18 0.84
N ARG A 265 -30.94 -12.42 1.00
CA ARG A 265 -31.02 -11.08 1.59
C ARG A 265 -31.82 -10.11 0.73
N ALA A 266 -31.66 -10.15 -0.59
CA ALA A 266 -32.44 -9.30 -1.52
C ALA A 266 -33.94 -9.64 -1.46
N ASP A 267 -34.30 -10.94 -1.50
CA ASP A 267 -35.69 -11.39 -1.38
C ASP A 267 -36.31 -10.98 -0.03
N ALA A 268 -35.59 -11.22 1.06
CA ALA A 268 -36.02 -10.78 2.39
C ALA A 268 -36.18 -9.26 2.49
N THR A 269 -35.28 -8.48 1.92
CA THR A 269 -35.38 -7.01 1.87
C THR A 269 -36.63 -6.55 1.15
N THR A 270 -36.95 -7.19 0.00
CA THR A 270 -38.16 -6.89 -0.78
C THR A 270 -39.43 -7.21 0.03
N ARG A 271 -39.48 -8.37 0.70
CA ARG A 271 -40.63 -8.79 1.51
C ARG A 271 -40.80 -7.94 2.77
N LEU A 272 -39.75 -7.37 3.31
CA LEU A 272 -39.77 -6.48 4.46
C LEU A 272 -39.94 -5.00 4.05
N SER A 273 -40.30 -4.72 2.79
CA SER A 273 -40.55 -3.36 2.34
C SER A 273 -41.63 -2.68 3.21
N ASN A 274 -41.28 -1.53 3.79
CA ASN A 274 -42.12 -0.75 4.70
C ASN A 274 -42.50 -1.47 6.02
N VAL A 275 -41.87 -2.59 6.35
CA VAL A 275 -42.09 -3.27 7.63
C VAL A 275 -41.12 -2.71 8.68
N ASN A 276 -41.72 -2.20 9.79
CA ASN A 276 -40.99 -1.81 10.99
C ASN A 276 -41.58 -2.57 12.18
N GLY A 277 -40.73 -3.10 13.06
CA GLY A 277 -41.23 -3.83 14.21
C GLY A 277 -40.17 -4.68 14.90
N ILE A 278 -40.62 -5.53 15.79
CA ILE A 278 -39.78 -6.44 16.56
C ILE A 278 -40.27 -7.87 16.43
N THR A 279 -39.32 -8.79 16.32
CA THR A 279 -39.53 -10.22 16.49
C THR A 279 -38.98 -10.64 17.88
N PRO A 280 -39.14 -11.88 18.30
CA PRO A 280 -38.52 -12.35 19.54
C PRO A 280 -37.00 -12.13 19.61
N THR A 281 -36.33 -12.15 18.47
CA THR A 281 -34.85 -12.15 18.38
C THR A 281 -34.27 -10.91 17.69
N HIS A 282 -35.06 -10.19 16.88
CA HIS A 282 -34.55 -9.10 16.07
C HIS A 282 -35.47 -7.86 16.10
N GLN A 283 -34.86 -6.71 15.94
CA GLN A 283 -35.53 -5.45 15.61
C GLN A 283 -35.33 -5.16 14.13
N VAL A 284 -36.41 -4.81 13.43
CA VAL A 284 -36.44 -4.46 12.01
C VAL A 284 -36.91 -3.05 11.87
N ARG A 285 -36.16 -2.20 11.13
CA ARG A 285 -36.56 -0.83 10.81
C ARG A 285 -35.95 -0.38 9.49
N TRP A 286 -36.68 0.47 8.79
CA TRP A 286 -36.15 1.22 7.67
C TRP A 286 -35.55 2.55 8.16
N VAL A 287 -34.33 2.84 7.71
CA VAL A 287 -33.57 4.03 8.08
C VAL A 287 -33.31 4.83 6.82
N HIS A 288 -33.76 6.08 6.81
CA HIS A 288 -33.43 7.01 5.74
C HIS A 288 -31.96 7.44 5.88
N ILE A 289 -31.20 7.26 4.82
CA ILE A 289 -29.82 7.72 4.70
C ILE A 289 -29.85 8.99 3.85
N ASN A 290 -29.51 10.12 4.43
CA ASN A 290 -29.44 11.39 3.73
C ASN A 290 -28.38 11.34 2.63
N ALA A 291 -28.59 12.12 1.57
CA ALA A 291 -27.61 12.31 0.52
C ALA A 291 -26.29 12.84 1.11
N SER A 292 -25.18 12.35 0.60
CA SER A 292 -23.85 12.89 0.84
C SER A 292 -23.24 13.29 -0.50
N GLU A 293 -22.13 14.03 -0.50
CA GLU A 293 -21.46 14.49 -1.74
C GLU A 293 -21.22 13.41 -2.80
N HIS A 294 -21.25 12.12 -2.39
CA HIS A 294 -20.96 10.98 -3.28
C HIS A 294 -22.06 9.91 -3.33
N ARG A 295 -23.24 10.15 -2.72
CA ARG A 295 -24.36 9.20 -2.72
C ARG A 295 -25.69 9.93 -2.61
N ASP A 296 -26.63 9.53 -3.45
CA ASP A 296 -28.02 9.96 -3.33
C ASP A 296 -28.64 9.44 -2.02
N SER A 297 -29.67 10.15 -1.53
CA SER A 297 -30.46 9.68 -0.40
C SER A 297 -31.15 8.36 -0.74
N HIS A 298 -31.17 7.44 0.20
CA HIS A 298 -31.83 6.14 0.03
C HIS A 298 -32.29 5.58 1.36
N ASP A 299 -33.29 4.72 1.31
CA ASP A 299 -33.73 3.97 2.48
C ASP A 299 -32.99 2.66 2.60
N ARG A 300 -32.56 2.33 3.80
CA ARG A 300 -31.86 1.09 4.12
C ARG A 300 -32.60 0.30 5.18
N LEU A 301 -32.80 -1.00 4.91
CA LEU A 301 -33.27 -1.94 5.91
C LEU A 301 -32.17 -2.19 6.97
N ASP A 302 -32.50 -1.95 8.23
CA ASP A 302 -31.66 -2.21 9.40
C ASP A 302 -32.29 -3.33 10.25
N VAL A 303 -31.57 -4.45 10.39
CA VAL A 303 -32.01 -5.61 11.20
C VAL A 303 -30.95 -5.86 12.25
N ARG A 304 -31.34 -5.78 13.53
CA ARG A 304 -30.41 -5.97 14.65
C ARG A 304 -30.92 -7.05 15.60
N VAL A 305 -30.00 -7.80 16.16
CA VAL A 305 -30.30 -8.74 17.27
C VAL A 305 -30.75 -7.93 18.48
N ARG A 306 -31.82 -8.35 19.11
CA ARG A 306 -32.28 -7.79 20.39
C ARG A 306 -31.35 -8.29 21.50
N ARG A 307 -30.79 -7.35 22.24
CA ARG A 307 -30.05 -7.64 23.47
C ARG A 307 -31.01 -7.74 24.64
#